data_d58387cc53e0cd865243887667c0c36a
#
_entry.id   d58387cc53e0cd865243887667c0c36a
#
_cell.length_a   1.000
_cell.length_b   1.000
_cell.length_c   1.000
_cell.angle_alpha   90.00
_cell.angle_beta   90.00
_cell.angle_gamma   90.00
#
_symmetry.space_group_name_H-M   'P 1'
#
loop_
_entity.id
_entity.type
_entity.pdbx_description
1 polymer ?
#
loop_
_entity_poly.entity_id
_entity_poly.type
_entity_poly.pdbx_seq_one_letter_code
_entity_poly.pdbx_strand_id
1 'polypeptide(L)'
;LEDSLGVPLFDRTSRPITLTPAGSAFLNDARSILDRIDQAVNRIQEVSTGMVGTLRIGYTKGFERSNFSSSLRFFHNKYPNILVSCYRRNTDLLAAGLLKDEYDIIFTWDSTELVKNDSIEYRLIERSPLMVAVYGSHPFAGRSSLRRTELHGERLLFMTPSSTGDS
;
A
#
# COMPACT_ATOMS: atom_id res chain seq x y z
N LEU A 1 -12.43 -14.09 -26.52
CA LEU A 1 -11.25 -13.38 -26.04
C LEU A 1 -9.98 -14.21 -26.30
N GLU A 2 -9.88 -15.46 -25.76
CA GLU A 2 -8.73 -16.36 -26.03
C GLU A 2 -8.54 -16.56 -27.53
N ASP A 3 -9.63 -16.77 -28.27
CA ASP A 3 -9.61 -16.93 -29.74
C ASP A 3 -9.09 -15.66 -30.45
N SER A 4 -9.46 -14.48 -29.94
CA SER A 4 -9.01 -13.19 -30.50
C SER A 4 -7.53 -12.91 -30.17
N LEU A 5 -7.03 -13.41 -29.05
CA LEU A 5 -5.64 -13.24 -28.62
C LEU A 5 -4.70 -14.34 -29.17
N GLY A 6 -5.25 -15.45 -29.64
CA GLY A 6 -4.49 -16.59 -30.14
C GLY A 6 -3.72 -17.37 -29.07
N VAL A 7 -3.99 -17.09 -27.76
CA VAL A 7 -3.32 -17.76 -26.65
C VAL A 7 -4.34 -18.11 -25.55
N PRO A 8 -4.20 -19.28 -24.87
CA PRO A 8 -5.05 -19.65 -23.75
C PRO A 8 -4.70 -18.80 -22.52
N LEU A 9 -5.70 -18.25 -21.86
CA LEU A 9 -5.57 -17.49 -20.61
C LEU A 9 -5.85 -18.34 -19.38
N PHE A 10 -6.58 -19.46 -19.55
CA PHE A 10 -6.94 -20.38 -18.47
C PHE A 10 -6.35 -21.77 -18.71
N ASP A 11 -5.75 -22.33 -17.68
CA ASP A 11 -5.40 -23.75 -17.64
C ASP A 11 -6.61 -24.55 -17.16
N ARG A 12 -7.27 -25.21 -18.10
CA ARG A 12 -8.46 -26.04 -17.85
C ARG A 12 -8.12 -27.48 -17.49
N THR A 13 -6.84 -27.85 -17.51
CA THR A 13 -6.38 -29.19 -17.13
C THR A 13 -6.22 -29.31 -15.61
N SER A 14 -5.98 -28.19 -14.92
CA SER A 14 -5.91 -28.13 -13.47
C SER A 14 -7.28 -28.04 -12.80
N ARG A 15 -7.41 -28.58 -11.60
CA ARG A 15 -8.60 -28.42 -10.74
C ARG A 15 -8.15 -27.95 -9.35
N PRO A 16 -8.52 -26.73 -8.93
CA PRO A 16 -9.34 -25.75 -9.64
C PRO A 16 -8.65 -25.17 -10.89
N ILE A 17 -9.45 -24.61 -11.82
CA ILE A 17 -8.95 -23.92 -13.02
C ILE A 17 -8.03 -22.78 -12.58
N THR A 18 -6.86 -22.67 -13.18
CA THR A 18 -5.88 -21.63 -12.87
C THR A 18 -5.59 -20.76 -14.11
N LEU A 19 -4.95 -19.62 -13.89
CA LEU A 19 -4.48 -18.78 -15.00
C LEU A 19 -3.18 -19.32 -15.57
N THR A 20 -3.05 -19.23 -16.88
CA THR A 20 -1.75 -19.39 -17.54
C THR A 20 -0.84 -18.18 -17.25
N PRO A 21 0.47 -18.23 -17.54
CA PRO A 21 1.32 -17.03 -17.48
C PRO A 21 0.77 -15.87 -18.32
N ALA A 22 0.24 -16.16 -19.53
CA ALA A 22 -0.42 -15.18 -20.38
C ALA A 22 -1.71 -14.64 -19.74
N GLY A 23 -2.49 -15.52 -19.09
CA GLY A 23 -3.69 -15.13 -18.34
C GLY A 23 -3.39 -14.22 -17.15
N SER A 24 -2.32 -14.48 -16.43
CA SER A 24 -1.88 -13.65 -15.31
C SER A 24 -1.42 -12.26 -15.77
N ALA A 25 -0.64 -12.19 -16.85
CA ALA A 25 -0.24 -10.92 -17.45
C ALA A 25 -1.46 -10.13 -17.93
N PHE A 26 -2.36 -10.77 -18.69
CA PHE A 26 -3.57 -10.15 -19.18
C PHE A 26 -4.51 -9.66 -18.05
N LEU A 27 -4.62 -10.41 -16.95
CA LEU A 27 -5.44 -10.01 -15.80
C LEU A 27 -4.92 -8.71 -15.19
N ASN A 28 -3.60 -8.55 -15.05
CA ASN A 28 -3.00 -7.34 -14.50
C ASN A 28 -3.26 -6.13 -15.42
N ASP A 29 -3.09 -6.31 -16.72
CA ASP A 29 -3.35 -5.25 -17.71
C ASP A 29 -4.84 -4.90 -17.76
N ALA A 30 -5.72 -5.90 -17.74
CA ALA A 30 -7.16 -5.70 -17.76
C ALA A 30 -7.65 -4.92 -16.51
N ARG A 31 -7.11 -5.22 -15.32
CA ARG A 31 -7.38 -4.46 -14.11
C ARG A 31 -6.95 -3.01 -14.25
N SER A 32 -5.75 -2.77 -14.74
CA SER A 32 -5.24 -1.41 -14.95
C SER A 32 -6.08 -0.60 -15.95
N ILE A 33 -6.60 -1.25 -16.99
CA ILE A 33 -7.49 -0.62 -17.98
C ILE A 33 -8.85 -0.27 -17.33
N LEU A 34 -9.44 -1.18 -16.57
CA LEU A 34 -10.70 -0.93 -15.88
C LEU A 34 -10.57 0.20 -14.86
N ASP A 35 -9.50 0.21 -14.07
CA ASP A 35 -9.21 1.29 -13.13
C ASP A 35 -9.08 2.65 -13.86
N ARG A 36 -8.46 2.69 -15.04
CA ARG A 36 -8.36 3.93 -15.84
C ARG A 36 -9.70 4.38 -16.40
N ILE A 37 -10.58 3.45 -16.76
CA ILE A 37 -11.94 3.78 -17.20
C ILE A 37 -12.71 4.40 -16.04
N ASP A 38 -12.67 3.79 -14.86
CA ASP A 38 -13.33 4.31 -13.66
C ASP A 38 -12.82 5.71 -13.30
N GLN A 39 -11.51 5.95 -13.40
CA GLN A 39 -10.93 7.27 -13.21
C GLN A 39 -11.45 8.30 -14.22
N ALA A 40 -11.59 7.91 -15.48
CA ALA A 40 -12.09 8.81 -16.51
C ALA A 40 -13.58 9.16 -16.26
N VAL A 41 -14.40 8.18 -15.90
CA VAL A 41 -15.81 8.38 -15.54
C VAL A 41 -15.93 9.29 -14.32
N ASN A 42 -15.15 9.04 -13.28
CA ASN A 42 -15.13 9.85 -12.06
C ASN A 42 -14.75 11.31 -12.36
N ARG A 43 -13.72 11.56 -13.18
CA ARG A 43 -13.34 12.92 -13.60
C ARG A 43 -14.46 13.67 -14.33
N ILE A 44 -15.21 12.98 -15.16
CA ILE A 44 -16.36 13.58 -15.86
C ILE A 44 -17.47 13.94 -14.86
N GLN A 45 -17.70 13.08 -13.87
CA GLN A 45 -18.69 13.34 -12.82
C GLN A 45 -18.26 14.49 -11.88
N GLU A 46 -16.95 14.61 -11.57
CA GLU A 46 -16.38 15.74 -10.82
C GLU A 46 -16.66 17.09 -11.49
N VAL A 47 -16.54 17.16 -12.80
CA VAL A 47 -16.84 18.37 -13.58
C VAL A 47 -18.33 18.70 -13.56
N SER A 48 -19.19 17.69 -13.47
CA SER A 48 -20.66 17.84 -13.57
C SER A 48 -21.36 18.14 -12.24
N THR A 49 -20.86 17.65 -11.11
CA THR A 49 -21.60 17.65 -9.82
C THR A 49 -20.84 18.21 -8.64
N GLY A 50 -19.59 18.61 -8.81
CA GLY A 50 -18.70 19.10 -7.75
C GLY A 50 -18.35 17.99 -6.73
N MET A 51 -17.07 17.67 -6.61
CA MET A 51 -16.47 16.76 -5.63
C MET A 51 -17.15 15.38 -5.47
N VAL A 52 -17.36 14.69 -6.55
CA VAL A 52 -17.69 13.26 -6.58
C VAL A 52 -16.47 12.53 -7.15
N GLY A 53 -16.06 11.42 -6.55
CA GLY A 53 -14.92 10.66 -7.05
C GLY A 53 -14.52 9.52 -6.14
N THR A 54 -13.38 8.90 -6.45
CA THR A 54 -12.77 7.86 -5.63
C THR A 54 -11.38 8.30 -5.19
N LEU A 55 -11.11 8.23 -3.90
CA LEU A 55 -9.78 8.41 -3.32
C LEU A 55 -9.21 7.04 -2.98
N ARG A 56 -8.16 6.63 -3.66
CA ARG A 56 -7.47 5.35 -3.47
C ARG A 56 -6.26 5.55 -2.56
N ILE A 57 -6.32 4.96 -1.38
CA ILE A 57 -5.31 5.12 -0.35
C ILE A 57 -4.58 3.79 -0.15
N GLY A 58 -3.27 3.78 -0.42
CA GLY A 58 -2.39 2.69 -0.03
C GLY A 58 -1.79 2.94 1.36
N TYR A 59 -1.65 1.91 2.19
CA TYR A 59 -1.01 2.07 3.49
C TYR A 59 -0.28 0.80 3.95
N THR A 60 0.80 1.00 4.74
CA THR A 60 1.52 -0.11 5.36
C THR A 60 0.88 -0.54 6.67
N LYS A 61 1.11 -1.80 7.06
CA LYS A 61 0.67 -2.35 8.34
C LYS A 61 1.13 -1.46 9.51
N GLY A 62 0.22 -1.21 10.44
CA GLY A 62 0.47 -0.42 11.64
C GLY A 62 -0.20 0.95 11.61
N PHE A 63 -0.49 1.51 10.44
CA PHE A 63 -1.23 2.78 10.33
C PHE A 63 -2.66 2.69 10.87
N GLU A 64 -3.27 1.51 10.91
CA GLU A 64 -4.60 1.29 11.47
C GLU A 64 -4.68 1.66 12.97
N ARG A 65 -3.54 1.63 13.67
CA ARG A 65 -3.43 1.96 15.10
C ARG A 65 -3.17 3.44 15.37
N SER A 66 -2.90 4.22 14.33
CA SER A 66 -2.71 5.66 14.39
C SER A 66 -4.05 6.40 14.28
N ASN A 67 -3.98 7.73 14.17
CA ASN A 67 -5.15 8.59 13.90
C ASN A 67 -5.73 8.42 12.48
N PHE A 68 -5.24 7.44 11.70
CA PHE A 68 -5.67 7.20 10.31
C PHE A 68 -7.18 7.00 10.18
N SER A 69 -7.76 6.13 11.01
CA SER A 69 -9.22 5.89 10.99
C SER A 69 -10.03 7.14 11.35
N SER A 70 -9.52 7.97 12.27
CA SER A 70 -10.16 9.23 12.63
C SER A 70 -10.10 10.24 11.49
N SER A 71 -8.98 10.30 10.80
CA SER A 71 -8.78 11.16 9.63
C SER A 71 -9.68 10.76 8.47
N LEU A 72 -9.84 9.47 8.21
CA LEU A 72 -10.77 8.96 7.20
C LEU A 72 -12.22 9.31 7.52
N ARG A 73 -12.62 9.19 8.79
CA ARG A 73 -13.97 9.57 9.22
C ARG A 73 -14.21 11.08 9.05
N PHE A 74 -13.24 11.90 9.44
CA PHE A 74 -13.30 13.35 9.24
C PHE A 74 -13.41 13.71 7.75
N PHE A 75 -12.61 13.06 6.92
CA PHE A 75 -12.65 13.24 5.47
C PHE A 75 -14.00 12.88 4.88
N HIS A 76 -14.54 11.70 5.22
CA HIS A 76 -15.85 11.24 4.75
C HIS A 76 -16.99 12.18 5.19
N ASN A 77 -16.96 12.67 6.43
CA ASN A 77 -17.96 13.63 6.92
C ASN A 77 -17.91 14.95 6.12
N LYS A 78 -16.72 15.37 5.70
CA LYS A 78 -16.53 16.61 4.95
C LYS A 78 -16.85 16.44 3.45
N TYR A 79 -16.58 15.25 2.92
CA TYR A 79 -16.72 14.92 1.50
C TYR A 79 -17.50 13.60 1.33
N PRO A 80 -18.79 13.55 1.64
CA PRO A 80 -19.57 12.31 1.70
C PRO A 80 -19.74 11.63 0.32
N ASN A 81 -19.57 12.38 -0.75
CA ASN A 81 -19.70 11.87 -2.12
C ASN A 81 -18.38 11.33 -2.70
N ILE A 82 -17.29 11.37 -1.93
CA ILE A 82 -16.01 10.76 -2.33
C ILE A 82 -15.94 9.36 -1.74
N LEU A 83 -15.90 8.36 -2.61
CA LEU A 83 -15.65 6.98 -2.20
C LEU A 83 -14.18 6.83 -1.81
N VAL A 84 -13.91 6.36 -0.60
CA VAL A 84 -12.55 6.09 -0.15
C VAL A 84 -12.27 4.60 -0.20
N SER A 85 -11.28 4.20 -0.97
CA SER A 85 -10.79 2.82 -1.07
C SER A 85 -9.42 2.71 -0.40
N CYS A 86 -9.28 1.78 0.54
CA CYS A 86 -8.05 1.62 1.32
C CYS A 86 -7.41 0.25 1.05
N TYR A 87 -6.13 0.26 0.72
CA TYR A 87 -5.36 -0.94 0.34
C TYR A 87 -4.15 -1.10 1.24
N ARG A 88 -4.09 -2.20 1.97
CA ARG A 88 -2.92 -2.53 2.79
C ARG A 88 -1.91 -3.33 1.96
N ARG A 89 -0.69 -2.80 1.85
CA ARG A 89 0.43 -3.44 1.10
C ARG A 89 1.76 -3.15 1.79
N ASN A 90 2.82 -3.80 1.31
CA ASN A 90 4.19 -3.49 1.71
C ASN A 90 4.66 -2.19 1.03
N THR A 91 5.66 -1.53 1.61
CA THR A 91 6.19 -0.23 1.11
C THR A 91 6.59 -0.29 -0.36
N ASP A 92 7.26 -1.35 -0.79
CA ASP A 92 7.72 -1.50 -2.18
C ASP A 92 6.56 -1.59 -3.17
N LEU A 93 5.51 -2.35 -2.83
CA LEU A 93 4.31 -2.46 -3.64
C LEU A 93 3.52 -1.15 -3.66
N LEU A 94 3.48 -0.42 -2.54
CA LEU A 94 2.85 0.90 -2.48
C LEU A 94 3.58 1.92 -3.34
N ALA A 95 4.92 1.92 -3.30
CA ALA A 95 5.73 2.79 -4.12
C ALA A 95 5.53 2.52 -5.62
N ALA A 96 5.59 1.24 -5.99
CA ALA A 96 5.38 0.83 -7.38
C ALA A 96 3.95 1.16 -7.86
N GLY A 97 2.94 0.96 -7.02
CA GLY A 97 1.55 1.27 -7.34
C GLY A 97 1.29 2.78 -7.46
N LEU A 98 1.91 3.60 -6.60
CA LEU A 98 1.81 5.06 -6.70
C LEU A 98 2.38 5.56 -8.05
N LEU A 99 3.51 5.04 -8.48
CA LEU A 99 4.12 5.39 -9.77
C LEU A 99 3.32 4.90 -10.99
N LYS A 100 2.43 3.94 -10.79
CA LYS A 100 1.52 3.41 -11.83
C LYS A 100 0.11 3.99 -11.76
N ASP A 101 -0.11 5.02 -10.92
CA ASP A 101 -1.44 5.60 -10.68
C ASP A 101 -2.47 4.60 -10.11
N GLU A 102 -2.02 3.54 -9.42
CA GLU A 102 -2.90 2.62 -8.70
C GLU A 102 -3.45 3.24 -7.42
N TYR A 103 -2.70 4.17 -6.83
CA TYR A 103 -3.06 4.93 -5.63
C TYR A 103 -2.93 6.43 -5.87
N ASP A 104 -3.81 7.20 -5.25
CA ASP A 104 -3.75 8.66 -5.27
C ASP A 104 -2.86 9.19 -4.14
N ILE A 105 -2.82 8.46 -3.01
CA ILE A 105 -1.97 8.75 -1.87
C ILE A 105 -1.53 7.45 -1.18
N ILE A 106 -0.33 7.44 -0.65
CA ILE A 106 0.14 6.33 0.18
C ILE A 106 0.62 6.81 1.55
N PHE A 107 0.37 6.00 2.57
CA PHE A 107 0.91 6.18 3.91
C PHE A 107 1.91 5.06 4.18
N THR A 108 3.16 5.44 4.35
CA THR A 108 4.25 4.50 4.58
C THR A 108 5.24 5.03 5.61
N TRP A 109 6.04 4.14 6.15
CA TRP A 109 7.18 4.52 6.95
C TRP A 109 8.25 5.15 6.04
N ASP A 110 9.18 5.85 6.65
CA ASP A 110 10.28 6.50 5.91
C ASP A 110 10.95 5.52 4.93
N SER A 111 10.94 5.89 3.67
CA SER A 111 11.57 5.16 2.59
C SER A 111 12.47 6.10 1.82
N THR A 112 13.78 5.87 1.95
CA THR A 112 14.80 6.68 1.28
C THR A 112 14.64 6.67 -0.25
N GLU A 113 14.09 5.61 -0.81
CA GLU A 113 13.87 5.47 -2.25
C GLU A 113 12.70 6.34 -2.73
N LEU A 114 11.61 6.38 -1.98
CA LEU A 114 10.45 7.24 -2.30
C LEU A 114 10.80 8.73 -2.19
N VAL A 115 11.52 9.11 -1.14
CA VAL A 115 11.93 10.51 -0.88
C VAL A 115 12.87 11.05 -1.96
N LYS A 116 13.64 10.20 -2.62
CA LYS A 116 14.56 10.58 -3.70
C LYS A 116 13.91 10.68 -5.08
N ASN A 117 12.64 10.31 -5.21
CA ASN A 117 11.95 10.36 -6.49
C ASN A 117 11.30 11.72 -6.70
N ASP A 118 11.83 12.51 -7.60
CA ASP A 118 11.35 13.86 -7.91
C ASP A 118 9.90 13.91 -8.45
N SER A 119 9.36 12.76 -8.87
CA SER A 119 7.97 12.65 -9.34
C SER A 119 6.96 12.47 -8.20
N ILE A 120 7.43 12.32 -6.96
CA ILE A 120 6.58 12.07 -5.78
C ILE A 120 6.71 13.23 -4.81
N GLU A 121 5.59 13.89 -4.51
CA GLU A 121 5.52 14.81 -3.39
C GLU A 121 5.29 14.03 -2.09
N TYR A 122 6.08 14.29 -1.06
CA TYR A 122 5.92 13.65 0.24
C TYR A 122 5.78 14.67 1.38
N ARG A 123 5.08 14.26 2.44
CA ARG A 123 4.94 15.04 3.67
C ARG A 123 5.13 14.15 4.88
N LEU A 124 5.99 14.59 5.80
CA LEU A 124 6.14 13.94 7.10
C LEU A 124 4.93 14.28 7.98
N ILE A 125 4.15 13.28 8.35
CA ILE A 125 2.95 13.44 9.17
C ILE A 125 3.19 13.12 10.65
N GLU A 126 4.12 12.20 10.95
CA GLU A 126 4.41 11.78 12.33
C GLU A 126 5.86 11.31 12.46
N ARG A 127 6.44 11.51 13.64
CA ARG A 127 7.73 10.92 14.02
C ARG A 127 7.49 9.97 15.18
N SER A 128 7.78 8.69 14.98
CA SER A 128 7.72 7.68 16.03
C SER A 128 9.12 7.27 16.47
N PRO A 129 9.39 7.15 17.76
CA PRO A 129 10.68 6.66 18.23
C PRO A 129 10.87 5.20 17.82
N LEU A 130 12.08 4.84 17.45
CA LEU A 130 12.46 3.45 17.30
C LEU A 130 12.47 2.79 18.68
N MET A 131 11.84 1.64 18.81
CA MET A 131 11.76 0.91 20.08
C MET A 131 12.43 -0.45 19.96
N VAL A 132 13.08 -0.88 21.05
CA VAL A 132 13.64 -2.21 21.19
C VAL A 132 12.76 -3.00 22.15
N ALA A 133 12.26 -4.15 21.70
CA ALA A 133 11.55 -5.09 22.57
C ALA A 133 12.54 -6.10 23.14
N VAL A 134 12.53 -6.25 24.44
CA VAL A 134 13.35 -7.23 25.17
C VAL A 134 12.48 -8.02 26.14
N TYR A 135 12.88 -9.25 26.46
CA TYR A 135 12.19 -10.02 27.51
C TYR A 135 12.55 -9.50 28.91
N GLY A 136 11.70 -9.76 29.90
CA GLY A 136 11.78 -9.16 31.22
C GLY A 136 13.05 -9.43 32.01
N SER A 137 13.80 -10.52 31.73
CA SER A 137 15.07 -10.83 32.35
C SER A 137 16.29 -10.24 31.62
N HIS A 138 16.09 -9.49 30.52
CA HIS A 138 17.17 -8.88 29.78
C HIS A 138 17.78 -7.68 30.56
N PRO A 139 19.11 -7.46 30.52
CA PRO A 139 19.75 -6.34 31.20
C PRO A 139 19.16 -4.96 30.86
N PHE A 140 18.56 -4.84 29.69
CA PHE A 140 17.92 -3.59 29.24
C PHE A 140 16.44 -3.46 29.65
N ALA A 141 15.82 -4.48 30.25
CA ALA A 141 14.39 -4.51 30.52
C ALA A 141 13.87 -3.37 31.44
N GLY A 142 14.73 -2.88 32.34
CA GLY A 142 14.39 -1.77 33.25
C GLY A 142 14.73 -0.38 32.71
N ARG A 143 15.21 -0.29 31.48
CA ARG A 143 15.67 1.00 30.92
C ARG A 143 14.57 1.66 30.09
N SER A 144 14.41 2.95 30.29
CA SER A 144 13.45 3.77 29.52
C SER A 144 13.96 4.16 28.14
N SER A 145 15.28 4.13 27.93
CA SER A 145 15.92 4.44 26.64
C SER A 145 17.28 3.78 26.52
N LEU A 146 17.71 3.54 25.27
CA LEU A 146 18.99 3.00 24.90
C LEU A 146 19.65 3.87 23.84
N ARG A 147 20.96 4.02 23.91
CA ARG A 147 21.71 4.60 22.81
C ARG A 147 21.96 3.53 21.75
N ARG A 148 21.96 3.92 20.49
CA ARG A 148 22.25 2.99 19.39
C ARG A 148 23.58 2.25 19.55
N THR A 149 24.58 2.90 20.15
CA THR A 149 25.90 2.29 20.44
C THR A 149 25.85 1.19 21.47
N GLU A 150 24.87 1.18 22.37
CA GLU A 150 24.71 0.14 23.40
C GLU A 150 24.16 -1.16 22.82
N LEU A 151 23.61 -1.13 21.62
CA LEU A 151 23.15 -2.31 20.89
C LEU A 151 24.30 -3.02 20.13
N HIS A 152 25.51 -2.47 20.21
CA HIS A 152 26.67 -3.06 19.54
C HIS A 152 27.04 -4.37 20.22
N GLY A 153 27.03 -5.48 19.48
CA GLY A 153 27.29 -6.81 20.01
C GLY A 153 26.05 -7.60 20.45
N GLU A 154 24.88 -6.96 20.50
CA GLU A 154 23.63 -7.66 20.78
C GLU A 154 23.11 -8.40 19.55
N ARG A 155 22.47 -9.54 19.79
CA ARG A 155 21.76 -10.25 18.72
C ARG A 155 20.41 -9.60 18.48
N LEU A 156 20.29 -8.84 17.40
CA LEU A 156 19.07 -8.12 17.03
C LEU A 156 18.24 -8.92 16.03
N LEU A 157 16.96 -9.02 16.30
CA LEU A 157 15.97 -9.54 15.38
C LEU A 157 15.27 -8.35 14.74
N PHE A 158 15.45 -8.20 13.44
CA PHE A 158 14.72 -7.19 12.67
C PHE A 158 13.50 -7.85 12.01
N MET A 159 12.35 -7.21 12.15
CA MET A 159 11.22 -7.56 11.30
C MET A 159 11.44 -6.91 9.94
N THR A 160 11.89 -7.69 8.98
CA THR A 160 11.84 -7.29 7.57
C THR A 160 10.43 -7.51 7.06
N PRO A 161 9.87 -6.58 6.29
CA PRO A 161 8.65 -6.86 5.55
C PRO A 161 8.92 -8.09 4.68
N SER A 162 8.19 -9.18 4.90
CA SER A 162 8.33 -10.35 4.04
C SER A 162 7.93 -9.97 2.62
N SER A 163 8.79 -10.24 1.66
CA SER A 163 8.52 -10.13 0.22
C SER A 163 7.54 -11.22 -0.29
N THR A 164 7.05 -12.06 0.60
CA THR A 164 6.05 -13.08 0.30
C THR A 164 4.66 -12.49 0.51
N GLY A 165 3.95 -12.37 -0.61
CA GLY A 165 2.58 -11.90 -0.64
C GLY A 165 1.67 -12.69 0.30
N ASP A 166 0.97 -11.96 1.14
CA ASP A 166 -0.28 -12.46 1.70
C ASP A 166 -1.31 -12.45 0.57
N SER A 167 -1.65 -13.66 0.14
CA SER A 167 -2.78 -13.98 -0.74
C SER A 167 -4.10 -13.71 -0.04
#